data_109e24926f9d462c4de6b0aa375801f9
#
_entry.id   109e24926f9d462c4de6b0aa375801f9
#
_cell.length_a   1.000
_cell.length_b   1.000
_cell.length_c   1.000
_cell.angle_alpha   90.00
_cell.angle_beta   90.00
_cell.angle_gamma   90.00
#
_symmetry.space_group_name_H-M   'P 1'
#
loop_
_entity.id
_entity.type
_entity.pdbx_description
1 polymer ?
#
loop_
_entity_poly.entity_id
_entity_poly.type
_entity_poly.pdbx_seq_one_letter_code
_entity_poly.pdbx_strand_id
1 'polypeptide(L)'
;MKFGRSLGILLRVSIKYPKFRLEFMKIVFIQPKGRGKFSICPEPPLGLAYLAASLLRYRTDLEIEIIDGFLLDNDKYMEVISNLEADIIGVTSTMSQLDEALRIPSLIKNKNTKFILGGPGVTNLPSSKFYESGYSVICYGEGEKTIVELTEAFENKLALKDVNGISFLLNSNEIRTPPRELIENLNDIPLPARELLDMKKYVSIWKEKMGFPCSQMVSSRGCPFSCRFCDKSIFGKKVRFMSPSRIIEEMKLLYNTYNVEMIYFEDELFTINKKRVLDFCDTIEKELPGKKWGANGRVETVDFEMLSKMKQAGCVEINFGVESGSQKILDFLGKGIMVEQIKKAFKWVNEVGINGGMYLIIGVPGETQMDIDMTKELIRESEPKIINLFYLTPFPGTKIFELTKHLIRNDVDFYNYNDEFESVYRKDVFEVEPKQRLKEVTDFFLETFKGRVDPRLSIGDGTALKD
;
A
#
# COMPACT_ATOMS: atom_id res chain seq x y z
N MET A 1 48.89 -11.43 -47.33
CA MET A 1 48.75 -10.11 -47.95
C MET A 1 48.29 -9.13 -46.89
N LYS A 2 49.11 -8.09 -46.65
CA LYS A 2 48.87 -7.02 -45.67
C LYS A 2 47.87 -6.03 -46.25
N PHE A 3 46.89 -5.61 -45.45
CA PHE A 3 46.17 -4.38 -45.72
C PHE A 3 46.25 -3.45 -44.52
N GLY A 4 46.63 -2.25 -44.87
CA GLY A 4 47.15 -1.21 -43.98
C GLY A 4 46.09 -0.46 -43.18
N ARG A 5 46.54 0.08 -42.10
CA ARG A 5 45.88 1.05 -41.25
C ARG A 5 45.83 2.42 -41.96
N SER A 6 44.64 3.00 -42.05
CA SER A 6 44.49 4.42 -42.36
C SER A 6 44.03 5.13 -41.09
N LEU A 7 44.92 5.97 -40.54
CA LEU A 7 44.62 6.91 -39.46
C LEU A 7 43.82 8.11 -40.06
N GLY A 8 42.55 8.22 -39.68
CA GLY A 8 41.79 9.42 -39.92
C GLY A 8 41.96 10.39 -38.73
N ILE A 9 42.67 11.48 -38.95
CA ILE A 9 42.77 12.61 -38.02
C ILE A 9 41.42 13.36 -38.01
N LEU A 10 40.66 13.18 -36.97
CA LEU A 10 39.48 14.00 -36.69
C LEU A 10 39.91 15.31 -36.03
N LEU A 11 39.94 16.39 -36.81
CA LEU A 11 40.00 17.77 -36.34
C LEU A 11 38.82 18.07 -35.41
N ARG A 12 39.06 18.16 -34.10
CA ARG A 12 38.10 18.71 -33.13
C ARG A 12 37.95 20.21 -33.37
N VAL A 13 36.91 20.58 -34.12
CA VAL A 13 36.45 21.97 -34.14
C VAL A 13 35.66 22.16 -32.84
N SER A 14 36.24 22.86 -31.87
CA SER A 14 35.55 23.31 -30.65
C SER A 14 34.61 24.44 -31.00
N ILE A 15 33.41 24.13 -31.45
CA ILE A 15 32.32 25.08 -31.49
C ILE A 15 31.85 25.28 -30.05
N LYS A 16 32.17 26.40 -29.42
CA LYS A 16 31.58 26.84 -28.15
C LYS A 16 30.11 27.19 -28.43
N TYR A 17 29.24 26.22 -28.36
CA TYR A 17 27.82 26.53 -28.15
C TYR A 17 27.69 27.05 -26.72
N PRO A 18 26.92 28.12 -26.49
CA PRO A 18 26.54 28.51 -25.13
C PRO A 18 25.87 27.26 -24.53
N LYS A 19 26.33 26.82 -23.35
CA LYS A 19 25.65 25.79 -22.57
C LYS A 19 24.27 26.34 -22.19
N PHE A 20 23.29 26.16 -23.04
CA PHE A 20 21.90 26.09 -22.61
C PHE A 20 21.81 24.83 -21.71
N ARG A 21 22.02 25.05 -20.44
CA ARG A 21 21.57 24.10 -19.42
C ARG A 21 20.05 24.19 -19.53
N LEU A 22 19.42 23.24 -20.22
CA LEU A 22 18.00 23.01 -20.03
C LEU A 22 17.89 22.72 -18.52
N GLU A 23 17.40 23.70 -17.77
CA GLU A 23 17.09 23.49 -16.36
C GLU A 23 15.85 22.62 -16.35
N PHE A 24 16.06 21.31 -16.19
CA PHE A 24 14.97 20.36 -15.96
C PHE A 24 14.36 20.68 -14.61
N MET A 25 13.02 20.78 -14.55
CA MET A 25 12.33 20.86 -13.28
C MET A 25 12.57 19.56 -12.51
N LYS A 26 13.11 19.67 -11.30
CA LYS A 26 13.36 18.51 -10.44
C LYS A 26 12.18 18.26 -9.50
N ILE A 27 11.62 17.05 -9.59
CA ILE A 27 10.52 16.58 -8.73
C ILE A 27 11.02 15.41 -7.92
N VAL A 28 10.87 15.46 -6.60
CA VAL A 28 11.20 14.35 -5.72
C VAL A 28 9.96 13.88 -4.99
N PHE A 29 9.68 12.59 -5.10
CA PHE A 29 8.65 11.93 -4.33
C PHE A 29 9.25 11.24 -3.11
N ILE A 30 8.60 11.38 -1.95
CA ILE A 30 9.09 10.82 -0.69
C ILE A 30 8.00 9.95 -0.07
N GLN A 31 8.34 8.71 0.24
CA GLN A 31 7.65 7.89 1.22
C GLN A 31 8.42 8.04 2.54
N PRO A 32 7.84 8.71 3.56
CA PRO A 32 8.50 8.87 4.84
C PRO A 32 8.74 7.53 5.52
N LYS A 33 9.72 7.48 6.39
CA LYS A 33 9.94 6.34 7.26
C LYS A 33 8.82 6.31 8.31
N GLY A 34 7.99 5.29 8.29
CA GLY A 34 6.96 5.09 9.32
C GLY A 34 7.56 4.70 10.66
N ARG A 35 6.83 4.99 11.75
CA ARG A 35 7.18 4.59 13.11
C ARG A 35 6.56 3.25 13.35
N GLY A 36 6.43 2.32 12.91
CA GLY A 36 5.86 1.00 13.18
C GLY A 36 6.49 -0.09 12.33
N LYS A 37 6.28 -1.31 12.76
CA LYS A 37 6.74 -2.49 12.05
C LYS A 37 5.57 -3.16 11.35
N PHE A 38 4.87 -2.45 10.46
CA PHE A 38 3.68 -3.00 9.78
C PHE A 38 3.94 -4.18 8.88
N SER A 39 5.14 -4.27 8.35
CA SER A 39 5.52 -5.37 7.48
C SER A 39 6.90 -5.88 7.83
N ILE A 40 7.06 -7.18 7.78
CA ILE A 40 8.36 -7.84 7.92
C ILE A 40 9.29 -7.42 6.78
N CYS A 41 8.72 -7.12 5.62
CA CYS A 41 9.44 -6.72 4.42
C CYS A 41 8.90 -5.38 3.91
N PRO A 42 9.78 -4.45 3.49
CA PRO A 42 9.35 -3.23 2.83
C PRO A 42 8.73 -3.55 1.47
N GLU A 43 7.73 -2.77 1.10
CA GLU A 43 7.05 -2.85 -0.18
C GLU A 43 7.37 -1.62 -1.02
N PRO A 44 7.56 -1.79 -2.34
CA PRO A 44 7.78 -0.67 -3.23
C PRO A 44 6.62 0.34 -3.15
N PRO A 45 6.86 1.66 -3.05
CA PRO A 45 5.83 2.69 -2.99
C PRO A 45 5.13 2.87 -4.35
N LEU A 46 4.28 1.91 -4.72
CA LEU A 46 3.63 1.86 -6.04
C LEU A 46 2.84 3.13 -6.36
N GLY A 47 2.19 3.74 -5.35
CA GLY A 47 1.49 5.00 -5.54
C GLY A 47 2.41 6.09 -6.11
N LEU A 48 3.60 6.26 -5.55
CA LEU A 48 4.59 7.24 -6.04
C LEU A 48 5.14 6.85 -7.41
N ALA A 49 5.35 5.55 -7.66
CA ALA A 49 5.80 5.07 -8.96
C ALA A 49 4.75 5.29 -10.07
N TYR A 50 3.45 5.20 -9.76
CA TYR A 50 2.37 5.57 -10.69
C TYR A 50 2.32 7.08 -10.94
N LEU A 51 2.54 7.93 -9.92
CA LEU A 51 2.63 9.38 -10.10
C LEU A 51 3.79 9.76 -11.02
N ALA A 52 4.97 9.19 -10.76
CA ALA A 52 6.17 9.41 -11.59
C ALA A 52 5.93 8.97 -13.05
N ALA A 53 5.39 7.77 -13.26
CA ALA A 53 5.07 7.28 -14.59
C ALA A 53 4.05 8.16 -15.32
N SER A 54 3.06 8.70 -14.60
CA SER A 54 2.07 9.62 -15.18
C SER A 54 2.68 10.95 -15.64
N LEU A 55 3.64 11.48 -14.89
CA LEU A 55 4.41 12.65 -15.30
C LEU A 55 5.28 12.35 -16.53
N LEU A 56 6.07 11.28 -16.49
CA LEU A 56 7.00 10.89 -17.56
C LEU A 56 6.30 10.59 -18.88
N ARG A 57 5.02 10.18 -18.84
CA ARG A 57 4.21 9.97 -20.05
C ARG A 57 3.97 11.25 -20.85
N TYR A 58 3.86 12.39 -20.17
CA TYR A 58 3.51 13.68 -20.79
C TYR A 58 4.68 14.66 -20.85
N ARG A 59 5.74 14.45 -20.09
CA ARG A 59 6.84 15.39 -19.87
C ARG A 59 8.19 14.69 -19.98
N THR A 60 9.02 15.16 -20.89
CA THR A 60 10.41 14.68 -21.08
C THR A 60 11.45 15.63 -20.52
N ASP A 61 11.00 16.76 -19.99
CA ASP A 61 11.79 17.86 -19.45
C ASP A 61 11.79 17.87 -17.90
N LEU A 62 11.54 16.72 -17.28
CA LEU A 62 11.55 16.53 -15.84
C LEU A 62 12.70 15.63 -15.40
N GLU A 63 13.29 15.94 -14.24
CA GLU A 63 14.11 15.03 -13.46
C GLU A 63 13.26 14.52 -12.29
N ILE A 64 13.01 13.21 -12.21
CA ILE A 64 12.16 12.62 -11.17
C ILE A 64 12.97 11.63 -10.35
N GLU A 65 12.87 11.74 -9.02
CA GLU A 65 13.48 10.85 -8.04
C GLU A 65 12.42 10.35 -7.06
N ILE A 66 12.54 9.11 -6.61
CA ILE A 66 11.70 8.55 -5.54
C ILE A 66 12.58 8.11 -4.37
N ILE A 67 12.31 8.64 -3.18
CA ILE A 67 13.01 8.31 -1.94
C ILE A 67 12.04 7.50 -1.07
N ASP A 68 12.44 6.26 -0.75
CA ASP A 68 11.73 5.45 0.23
C ASP A 68 12.51 5.38 1.55
N GLY A 69 11.94 5.99 2.59
CA GLY A 69 12.50 6.02 3.93
C GLY A 69 12.62 4.64 4.58
N PHE A 70 11.80 3.66 4.18
CA PHE A 70 11.91 2.29 4.71
C PHE A 70 13.18 1.56 4.27
N LEU A 71 13.76 1.94 3.14
CA LEU A 71 15.02 1.36 2.67
C LEU A 71 16.26 1.98 3.30
N LEU A 72 16.13 3.04 4.08
CA LEU A 72 17.25 3.80 4.65
C LEU A 72 17.30 3.61 6.18
N ASP A 73 18.49 3.55 6.75
CA ASP A 73 18.65 3.75 8.19
C ASP A 73 18.35 5.21 8.56
N ASN A 74 18.23 5.51 9.87
CA ASN A 74 17.81 6.82 10.32
C ASN A 74 18.81 7.93 9.93
N ASP A 75 20.11 7.66 10.07
CA ASP A 75 21.15 8.66 9.83
C ASP A 75 21.22 8.98 8.33
N LYS A 76 21.19 7.95 7.50
CA LYS A 76 21.18 8.10 6.04
C LYS A 76 19.89 8.78 5.53
N TYR A 77 18.75 8.45 6.11
CA TYR A 77 17.48 9.11 5.77
C TYR A 77 17.56 10.61 6.08
N MET A 78 17.99 11.00 7.29
CA MET A 78 18.13 12.39 7.67
C MET A 78 19.16 13.14 6.82
N GLU A 79 20.29 12.51 6.48
CA GLU A 79 21.29 13.06 5.58
C GLU A 79 20.69 13.36 4.20
N VAL A 80 20.00 12.38 3.61
CA VAL A 80 19.39 12.51 2.28
C VAL A 80 18.35 13.62 2.29
N ILE A 81 17.40 13.61 3.23
CA ILE A 81 16.33 14.62 3.28
C ILE A 81 16.88 16.03 3.50
N SER A 82 17.83 16.22 4.44
CA SER A 82 18.34 17.57 4.77
C SER A 82 19.20 18.20 3.68
N ASN A 83 19.74 17.42 2.76
CA ASN A 83 20.54 17.88 1.64
C ASN A 83 19.79 17.87 0.30
N LEU A 84 18.48 17.59 0.33
CA LEU A 84 17.67 17.48 -0.87
C LEU A 84 17.44 18.86 -1.50
N GLU A 85 17.64 18.94 -2.80
CA GLU A 85 17.33 20.10 -3.64
C GLU A 85 16.32 19.67 -4.72
N ALA A 86 15.16 20.30 -4.74
CA ALA A 86 14.12 20.06 -5.73
C ALA A 86 13.20 21.28 -5.87
N ASP A 87 12.57 21.42 -7.04
CA ASP A 87 11.55 22.44 -7.29
C ASP A 87 10.21 22.04 -6.64
N ILE A 88 9.88 20.73 -6.73
CA ILE A 88 8.67 20.16 -6.15
C ILE A 88 9.06 18.94 -5.31
N ILE A 89 8.53 18.87 -4.09
CA ILE A 89 8.60 17.69 -3.25
C ILE A 89 7.19 17.18 -2.97
N GLY A 90 6.87 15.99 -3.47
CA GLY A 90 5.61 15.29 -3.21
C GLY A 90 5.80 14.22 -2.13
N VAL A 91 5.06 14.34 -1.04
CA VAL A 91 5.13 13.39 0.08
C VAL A 91 3.84 12.58 0.12
N THR A 92 3.96 11.25 0.16
CA THR A 92 2.82 10.38 0.48
C THR A 92 2.81 10.05 1.96
N SER A 93 1.64 9.82 2.54
CA SER A 93 1.55 9.44 3.95
C SER A 93 0.38 8.50 4.21
N THR A 94 0.67 7.44 4.94
CA THR A 94 -0.32 6.73 5.76
C THR A 94 -0.41 7.41 7.13
N MET A 95 -1.34 6.96 7.97
CA MET A 95 -1.48 7.53 9.31
C MET A 95 -0.21 7.36 10.17
N SER A 96 0.45 6.21 10.09
CA SER A 96 1.68 5.91 10.85
C SER A 96 2.94 6.62 10.32
N GLN A 97 2.86 7.24 9.16
CA GLN A 97 3.95 8.00 8.55
C GLN A 97 3.76 9.52 8.70
N LEU A 98 2.59 9.94 9.21
CA LEU A 98 2.18 11.33 9.13
C LEU A 98 3.06 12.27 9.96
N ASP A 99 3.48 11.85 11.14
CA ASP A 99 4.41 12.62 11.96
C ASP A 99 5.72 12.94 11.23
N GLU A 100 6.32 11.95 10.59
CA GLU A 100 7.55 12.16 9.82
C GLU A 100 7.28 12.99 8.56
N ALA A 101 6.15 12.76 7.87
CA ALA A 101 5.74 13.57 6.74
C ALA A 101 5.65 15.06 7.10
N LEU A 102 5.06 15.39 8.25
CA LEU A 102 4.92 16.78 8.71
C LEU A 102 6.26 17.47 9.01
N ARG A 103 7.31 16.74 9.30
CA ARG A 103 8.66 17.29 9.58
C ARG A 103 9.45 17.62 8.32
N ILE A 104 9.17 16.95 7.19
CA ILE A 104 9.96 17.06 5.96
C ILE A 104 10.14 18.52 5.49
N PRO A 105 9.09 19.38 5.39
CA PRO A 105 9.29 20.73 4.88
C PRO A 105 10.27 21.57 5.72
N SER A 106 10.33 21.33 7.03
CA SER A 106 11.22 22.05 7.94
C SER A 106 12.70 21.65 7.79
N LEU A 107 12.97 20.45 7.26
CA LEU A 107 14.32 19.92 7.04
C LEU A 107 14.96 20.42 5.74
N ILE A 108 14.15 20.91 4.79
CA ILE A 108 14.61 21.36 3.47
C ILE A 108 15.10 22.79 3.51
N LYS A 109 16.30 23.02 3.01
CA LYS A 109 16.96 24.34 3.02
C LYS A 109 16.42 25.30 1.96
N ASN A 110 16.06 24.78 0.78
CA ASN A 110 15.56 25.59 -0.33
C ASN A 110 14.14 26.09 -0.05
N LYS A 111 13.98 27.39 0.16
CA LYS A 111 12.70 28.04 0.49
C LYS A 111 11.76 28.20 -0.72
N ASN A 112 12.25 27.98 -1.94
CA ASN A 112 11.44 28.05 -3.16
C ASN A 112 10.75 26.72 -3.50
N THR A 113 11.16 25.63 -2.85
CA THR A 113 10.56 24.31 -3.05
C THR A 113 9.06 24.31 -2.75
N LYS A 114 8.26 23.75 -3.63
CA LYS A 114 6.81 23.54 -3.45
C LYS A 114 6.55 22.17 -2.83
N PHE A 115 5.87 22.15 -1.70
CA PHE A 115 5.56 20.92 -0.98
C PHE A 115 4.13 20.49 -1.23
N ILE A 116 3.95 19.24 -1.66
CA ILE A 116 2.66 18.58 -1.88
C ILE A 116 2.55 17.43 -0.88
N LEU A 117 1.43 17.33 -0.18
CA LEU A 117 1.11 16.20 0.69
C LEU A 117 -0.10 15.44 0.17
N GLY A 118 -0.02 14.13 0.10
CA GLY A 118 -1.11 13.25 -0.32
C GLY A 118 -1.08 11.90 0.38
N GLY A 119 -1.91 10.99 -0.09
CA GLY A 119 -2.04 9.64 0.46
C GLY A 119 -3.18 9.48 1.47
N PRO A 120 -3.43 8.25 1.94
CA PRO A 120 -4.60 7.95 2.78
C PRO A 120 -4.56 8.64 4.16
N GLY A 121 -3.38 8.93 4.69
CA GLY A 121 -3.22 9.54 6.02
C GLY A 121 -3.74 10.97 6.15
N VAL A 122 -3.95 11.67 5.03
CA VAL A 122 -4.32 13.11 5.08
C VAL A 122 -5.79 13.38 4.81
N THR A 123 -6.50 12.45 4.17
CA THR A 123 -7.82 12.72 3.56
C THR A 123 -8.89 13.10 4.59
N ASN A 124 -8.85 12.50 5.77
CA ASN A 124 -9.88 12.62 6.79
C ASN A 124 -9.46 13.44 8.02
N LEU A 125 -8.31 14.14 7.94
CA LEU A 125 -7.83 15.02 9.00
C LEU A 125 -7.99 16.49 8.61
N PRO A 126 -8.15 17.40 9.59
CA PRO A 126 -8.10 18.84 9.35
C PRO A 126 -6.79 19.26 8.69
N SER A 127 -6.87 20.10 7.66
CA SER A 127 -5.72 20.48 6.84
C SER A 127 -4.82 21.57 7.45
N SER A 128 -5.29 22.29 8.48
CA SER A 128 -4.55 23.41 9.08
C SER A 128 -3.14 23.02 9.51
N LYS A 129 -2.98 21.88 10.19
CA LYS A 129 -1.67 21.40 10.65
C LYS A 129 -0.73 21.06 9.49
N PHE A 130 -1.24 20.68 8.34
CA PHE A 130 -0.45 20.43 7.14
C PHE A 130 0.14 21.74 6.58
N TYR A 131 -0.66 22.79 6.51
CA TYR A 131 -0.19 24.12 6.09
C TYR A 131 0.80 24.74 7.09
N GLU A 132 0.53 24.60 8.39
CA GLU A 132 1.45 25.03 9.46
C GLU A 132 2.80 24.33 9.36
N SER A 133 2.83 23.09 8.87
CA SER A 133 4.06 22.31 8.64
C SER A 133 4.80 22.72 7.36
N GLY A 134 4.24 23.61 6.53
CA GLY A 134 4.89 24.16 5.33
C GLY A 134 4.43 23.56 4.01
N TYR A 135 3.40 22.70 3.98
CA TYR A 135 2.84 22.21 2.73
C TYR A 135 2.08 23.28 1.97
N SER A 136 2.30 23.36 0.66
CA SER A 136 1.65 24.33 -0.23
C SER A 136 0.30 23.84 -0.73
N VAL A 137 0.18 22.52 -0.95
CA VAL A 137 -0.99 21.87 -1.51
C VAL A 137 -1.21 20.51 -0.83
N ILE A 138 -2.46 20.21 -0.54
CA ILE A 138 -2.90 18.88 -0.05
C ILE A 138 -3.72 18.22 -1.15
N CYS A 139 -3.40 16.96 -1.47
CA CYS A 139 -4.05 16.17 -2.52
C CYS A 139 -4.97 15.10 -1.92
N TYR A 140 -6.14 14.92 -2.53
CA TYR A 140 -7.16 13.98 -2.12
C TYR A 140 -7.56 13.05 -3.28
N GLY A 141 -7.76 11.76 -2.99
CA GLY A 141 -8.13 10.77 -3.99
C GLY A 141 -6.96 10.33 -4.89
N GLU A 142 -7.26 9.91 -6.11
CA GLU A 142 -6.26 9.44 -7.08
C GLU A 142 -5.39 10.58 -7.59
N GLY A 143 -4.07 10.40 -7.52
CA GLY A 143 -3.11 11.46 -7.73
C GLY A 143 -2.55 11.59 -9.16
N GLU A 144 -2.74 10.61 -10.04
CA GLU A 144 -2.05 10.51 -11.34
C GLU A 144 -2.32 11.71 -12.27
N LYS A 145 -3.57 12.14 -12.36
CA LYS A 145 -3.93 13.36 -13.12
C LYS A 145 -3.60 14.62 -12.35
N THR A 146 -3.82 14.58 -11.02
CA THR A 146 -3.60 15.72 -10.13
C THR A 146 -2.16 16.18 -10.17
N ILE A 147 -1.18 15.26 -10.14
CA ILE A 147 0.24 15.63 -10.15
C ILE A 147 0.68 16.28 -11.46
N VAL A 148 0.12 15.85 -12.61
CA VAL A 148 0.38 16.48 -13.91
C VAL A 148 -0.14 17.91 -13.92
N GLU A 149 -1.40 18.13 -13.53
CA GLU A 149 -2.02 19.45 -13.49
C GLU A 149 -1.34 20.38 -12.44
N LEU A 150 -0.90 19.84 -11.30
CA LEU A 150 -0.14 20.63 -10.31
C LEU A 150 1.22 21.09 -10.84
N THR A 151 1.92 20.24 -11.59
CA THR A 151 3.18 20.60 -12.21
C THR A 151 2.98 21.77 -13.18
N GLU A 152 1.92 21.72 -14.01
CA GLU A 152 1.53 22.82 -14.89
C GLU A 152 1.12 24.08 -14.12
N ALA A 153 0.43 23.94 -12.99
CA ALA A 153 0.04 25.06 -12.15
C ALA A 153 1.25 25.75 -11.50
N PHE A 154 2.24 25.01 -11.05
CA PHE A 154 3.48 25.59 -10.51
C PHE A 154 4.35 26.25 -11.56
N GLU A 155 4.20 25.92 -12.84
CA GLU A 155 4.78 26.61 -13.99
C GLU A 155 3.93 27.82 -14.45
N ASN A 156 2.85 28.17 -13.75
CA ASN A 156 1.90 29.20 -14.11
C ASN A 156 1.14 28.96 -15.46
N LYS A 157 1.05 27.72 -15.90
CA LYS A 157 0.28 27.31 -17.09
C LYS A 157 -1.20 27.03 -16.78
N LEU A 158 -1.52 26.77 -15.50
CA LEU A 158 -2.85 26.48 -14.97
C LEU A 158 -3.02 27.18 -13.63
N ALA A 159 -4.23 27.60 -13.28
CA ALA A 159 -4.46 28.14 -11.94
C ALA A 159 -4.77 27.00 -10.94
N LEU A 160 -4.25 27.05 -9.72
CA LEU A 160 -4.49 26.03 -8.68
C LEU A 160 -5.99 25.77 -8.44
N LYS A 161 -6.84 26.79 -8.53
CA LYS A 161 -8.29 26.66 -8.35
C LYS A 161 -8.95 25.77 -9.41
N ASP A 162 -8.31 25.56 -10.55
CA ASP A 162 -8.81 24.76 -11.67
C ASP A 162 -8.29 23.31 -11.61
N VAL A 163 -7.42 22.98 -10.65
CA VAL A 163 -6.97 21.62 -10.36
C VAL A 163 -7.94 20.95 -9.41
N ASN A 164 -8.60 19.86 -9.81
CA ASN A 164 -9.54 19.13 -8.97
C ASN A 164 -8.82 18.22 -7.95
N GLY A 165 -9.46 17.99 -6.79
CA GLY A 165 -8.99 17.06 -5.77
C GLY A 165 -7.85 17.60 -4.91
N ILE A 166 -7.77 18.92 -4.74
CA ILE A 166 -6.75 19.55 -3.88
C ILE A 166 -7.36 20.54 -2.88
N SER A 167 -6.55 20.90 -1.89
CA SER A 167 -6.74 22.15 -1.16
C SER A 167 -5.43 22.92 -1.04
N PHE A 168 -5.51 24.24 -0.90
CA PHE A 168 -4.39 25.17 -0.76
C PHE A 168 -4.83 26.44 -0.05
N LEU A 169 -3.87 27.26 0.41
CA LEU A 169 -4.16 28.57 1.01
C LEU A 169 -4.12 29.67 -0.03
N LEU A 170 -5.17 30.50 -0.06
CA LEU A 170 -5.21 31.77 -0.79
C LEU A 170 -5.52 32.89 0.21
N ASN A 171 -4.59 33.83 0.39
CA ASN A 171 -4.72 34.90 1.38
C ASN A 171 -5.09 34.39 2.79
N SER A 172 -4.41 33.35 3.23
CA SER A 172 -4.63 32.63 4.50
C SER A 172 -6.00 31.91 4.65
N ASN A 173 -6.81 31.87 3.62
CA ASN A 173 -8.03 31.11 3.58
C ASN A 173 -7.83 29.80 2.84
N GLU A 174 -8.32 28.70 3.38
CA GLU A 174 -8.29 27.43 2.68
C GLU A 174 -9.31 27.43 1.54
N ILE A 175 -8.82 27.12 0.35
CA ILE A 175 -9.61 26.81 -0.83
C ILE A 175 -9.54 25.33 -1.06
N ARG A 176 -10.69 24.65 -1.06
CA ARG A 176 -10.80 23.24 -1.42
C ARG A 176 -11.54 23.13 -2.76
N THR A 177 -10.86 22.55 -3.75
CA THR A 177 -11.45 22.37 -5.07
C THR A 177 -12.40 21.16 -5.11
N PRO A 178 -13.25 21.03 -6.14
CA PRO A 178 -14.12 19.87 -6.29
C PRO A 178 -13.33 18.55 -6.23
N PRO A 179 -13.93 17.48 -5.69
CA PRO A 179 -13.31 16.17 -5.73
C PRO A 179 -12.98 15.76 -7.18
N ARG A 180 -11.84 15.08 -7.36
CA ARG A 180 -11.49 14.51 -8.66
C ARG A 180 -12.34 13.27 -8.94
N GLU A 181 -12.80 13.13 -10.17
CA GLU A 181 -13.40 11.90 -10.64
C GLU A 181 -12.39 10.77 -10.67
N LEU A 182 -12.85 9.58 -10.32
CA LEU A 182 -12.02 8.38 -10.36
C LEU A 182 -11.60 8.05 -11.80
N ILE A 183 -10.40 7.51 -11.98
CA ILE A 183 -9.93 7.03 -13.27
C ILE A 183 -10.75 5.80 -13.67
N GLU A 184 -11.60 5.94 -14.65
CA GLU A 184 -12.55 4.89 -15.06
C GLU A 184 -11.85 3.67 -15.67
N ASN A 185 -10.95 3.88 -16.61
CA ASN A 185 -10.20 2.81 -17.27
C ASN A 185 -8.77 2.74 -16.72
N LEU A 186 -8.49 1.76 -15.87
CA LEU A 186 -7.17 1.58 -15.28
C LEU A 186 -6.09 1.19 -16.30
N ASN A 187 -6.46 0.75 -17.51
CA ASN A 187 -5.50 0.47 -18.57
C ASN A 187 -4.88 1.75 -19.16
N ASP A 188 -5.49 2.91 -18.93
CA ASP A 188 -4.96 4.20 -19.36
C ASP A 188 -3.84 4.72 -18.46
N ILE A 189 -3.68 4.14 -17.26
CA ILE A 189 -2.58 4.48 -16.35
C ILE A 189 -1.30 3.78 -16.86
N PRO A 190 -0.16 4.48 -17.01
CA PRO A 190 1.09 3.83 -17.40
C PRO A 190 1.53 2.76 -16.39
N LEU A 191 2.44 1.86 -16.78
CA LEU A 191 3.13 0.97 -15.81
C LEU A 191 3.82 1.83 -14.75
N PRO A 192 3.85 1.41 -13.47
CA PRO A 192 4.56 2.17 -12.45
C PRO A 192 6.05 2.26 -12.80
N ALA A 193 6.64 3.43 -12.62
CA ALA A 193 8.05 3.71 -12.91
C ALA A 193 8.98 3.01 -11.91
N ARG A 194 9.03 1.68 -11.97
CA ARG A 194 9.80 0.83 -11.06
C ARG A 194 11.31 1.01 -11.24
N GLU A 195 11.75 1.51 -12.38
CA GLU A 195 13.13 1.87 -12.66
C GLU A 195 13.65 3.03 -11.79
N LEU A 196 12.75 3.84 -11.20
CA LEU A 196 13.08 4.87 -10.22
C LEU A 196 13.17 4.34 -8.78
N LEU A 197 12.92 3.05 -8.58
CA LEU A 197 12.95 2.39 -7.27
C LEU A 197 14.16 1.44 -7.19
N ASP A 198 14.73 1.26 -6.01
CA ASP A 198 15.74 0.23 -5.78
C ASP A 198 15.11 -1.16 -5.67
N MET A 199 14.53 -1.63 -6.79
CA MET A 199 13.84 -2.92 -6.87
C MET A 199 14.74 -4.09 -6.46
N LYS A 200 16.06 -4.01 -6.67
CA LYS A 200 17.01 -5.06 -6.25
C LYS A 200 17.06 -5.18 -4.74
N LYS A 201 17.02 -4.06 -4.04
CA LYS A 201 17.02 -4.04 -2.57
C LYS A 201 15.74 -4.62 -1.98
N TYR A 202 14.56 -4.24 -2.51
CA TYR A 202 13.30 -4.85 -2.10
C TYR A 202 13.31 -6.37 -2.28
N VAL A 203 13.64 -6.84 -3.47
CA VAL A 203 13.68 -8.27 -3.80
C VAL A 203 14.69 -9.04 -2.93
N SER A 204 15.86 -8.42 -2.62
CA SER A 204 16.86 -9.01 -1.75
C SER A 204 16.37 -9.15 -0.31
N ILE A 205 15.73 -8.13 0.25
CA ILE A 205 15.15 -8.16 1.61
C ILE A 205 14.08 -9.25 1.71
N TRP A 206 13.19 -9.33 0.70
CA TRP A 206 12.18 -10.39 0.65
C TRP A 206 12.81 -11.78 0.62
N LYS A 207 13.83 -11.98 -0.21
CA LYS A 207 14.57 -13.25 -0.27
C LYS A 207 15.25 -13.61 1.06
N GLU A 208 15.86 -12.64 1.72
CA GLU A 208 16.54 -12.85 3.00
C GLU A 208 15.56 -13.22 4.11
N LYS A 209 14.46 -12.48 4.21
CA LYS A 209 13.49 -12.64 5.31
C LYS A 209 12.46 -13.74 5.09
N MET A 210 12.02 -13.94 3.85
CA MET A 210 10.92 -14.83 3.49
C MET A 210 11.39 -16.08 2.72
N GLY A 211 12.66 -16.18 2.40
CA GLY A 211 13.25 -17.31 1.69
C GLY A 211 13.05 -17.29 0.16
N PHE A 212 12.33 -16.32 -0.39
CA PHE A 212 12.10 -16.19 -1.84
C PHE A 212 11.93 -14.72 -2.27
N PRO A 213 12.35 -14.39 -3.51
CA PRO A 213 12.18 -13.05 -4.07
C PRO A 213 10.70 -12.77 -4.37
N CYS A 214 10.14 -11.72 -3.77
CA CYS A 214 8.75 -11.30 -4.00
C CYS A 214 8.67 -9.81 -4.35
N SER A 215 7.62 -9.43 -5.08
CA SER A 215 7.22 -8.04 -5.28
C SER A 215 5.71 -7.92 -5.39
N GLN A 216 5.22 -6.73 -5.11
CA GLN A 216 3.80 -6.42 -5.11
C GLN A 216 3.40 -5.75 -6.43
N MET A 217 2.12 -5.91 -6.78
CA MET A 217 1.45 -5.16 -7.83
C MET A 217 -0.04 -4.98 -7.52
N VAL A 218 -0.69 -4.08 -8.26
CA VAL A 218 -2.12 -3.80 -8.16
C VAL A 218 -2.78 -4.10 -9.51
N SER A 219 -3.92 -4.75 -9.49
CA SER A 219 -4.67 -5.10 -10.71
C SER A 219 -6.12 -4.60 -10.71
N SER A 220 -6.57 -4.05 -9.58
CA SER A 220 -7.87 -3.41 -9.44
C SER A 220 -7.83 -2.31 -8.38
N ARG A 221 -8.81 -1.41 -8.39
CA ARG A 221 -9.00 -0.36 -7.39
C ARG A 221 -10.45 -0.27 -6.98
N GLY A 222 -10.68 -0.05 -5.68
CA GLY A 222 -11.99 0.12 -5.10
C GLY A 222 -12.60 -1.18 -4.58
N CYS A 223 -13.47 -1.04 -3.56
CA CYS A 223 -14.13 -2.17 -2.92
C CYS A 223 -15.59 -1.81 -2.60
N PRO A 224 -16.60 -2.60 -3.05
CA PRO A 224 -18.00 -2.22 -2.94
C PRO A 224 -18.57 -2.41 -1.53
N PHE A 225 -17.90 -3.17 -0.67
CA PHE A 225 -18.36 -3.49 0.67
C PHE A 225 -18.28 -2.28 1.61
N SER A 226 -18.98 -2.33 2.73
CA SER A 226 -19.13 -1.20 3.67
C SER A 226 -18.67 -1.58 5.08
N CYS A 227 -17.55 -2.33 5.21
CA CYS A 227 -16.95 -2.62 6.50
C CYS A 227 -16.70 -1.30 7.26
N ARG A 228 -17.10 -1.25 8.53
CA ARG A 228 -17.14 0.00 9.31
C ARG A 228 -15.75 0.56 9.63
N PHE A 229 -14.74 -0.31 9.65
CA PHE A 229 -13.36 0.05 9.98
C PHE A 229 -12.52 0.47 8.76
N CYS A 230 -13.01 0.18 7.54
CA CYS A 230 -12.23 0.37 6.32
C CYS A 230 -12.36 1.80 5.79
N ASP A 231 -11.22 2.47 5.60
CA ASP A 231 -11.14 3.73 4.88
C ASP A 231 -11.15 3.48 3.36
N LYS A 232 -11.96 4.24 2.65
CA LYS A 232 -12.13 4.17 1.18
C LYS A 232 -11.93 5.52 0.53
N SER A 233 -11.24 6.41 1.20
CA SER A 233 -11.09 7.80 0.79
C SER A 233 -10.34 7.98 -0.54
N ILE A 234 -9.48 7.02 -0.93
CA ILE A 234 -8.69 7.12 -2.16
C ILE A 234 -9.41 6.53 -3.36
N PHE A 235 -9.80 5.25 -3.31
CA PHE A 235 -10.30 4.53 -4.49
C PHE A 235 -11.82 4.35 -4.51
N GLY A 236 -12.49 4.69 -3.41
CA GLY A 236 -13.95 4.64 -3.30
C GLY A 236 -14.55 3.24 -3.35
N LYS A 237 -15.86 3.18 -3.66
CA LYS A 237 -16.63 1.93 -3.71
C LYS A 237 -16.74 1.32 -5.09
N LYS A 238 -16.53 2.09 -6.15
CA LYS A 238 -16.60 1.60 -7.54
C LYS A 238 -15.38 0.77 -7.86
N VAL A 239 -15.58 -0.51 -8.11
CA VAL A 239 -14.49 -1.41 -8.49
C VAL A 239 -14.15 -1.21 -9.97
N ARG A 240 -12.89 -1.02 -10.25
CA ARG A 240 -12.33 -0.83 -11.60
C ARG A 240 -11.16 -1.80 -11.77
N PHE A 241 -11.00 -2.37 -12.95
CA PHE A 241 -10.07 -3.45 -13.22
C PHE A 241 -9.09 -3.09 -14.33
N MET A 242 -7.88 -3.59 -14.21
CA MET A 242 -6.95 -3.73 -15.33
C MET A 242 -7.31 -4.97 -16.15
N SER A 243 -7.08 -4.91 -17.47
CA SER A 243 -7.25 -6.06 -18.34
C SER A 243 -6.22 -7.16 -18.03
N PRO A 244 -6.52 -8.44 -18.29
CA PRO A 244 -5.54 -9.51 -18.13
C PRO A 244 -4.23 -9.26 -18.88
N SER A 245 -4.30 -8.73 -20.10
CA SER A 245 -3.11 -8.40 -20.90
C SER A 245 -2.21 -7.36 -20.22
N ARG A 246 -2.82 -6.33 -19.63
CA ARG A 246 -2.09 -5.28 -18.88
C ARG A 246 -1.43 -5.84 -17.61
N ILE A 247 -2.13 -6.73 -16.92
CA ILE A 247 -1.58 -7.42 -15.73
C ILE A 247 -0.37 -8.27 -16.14
N ILE A 248 -0.50 -9.07 -17.20
CA ILE A 248 0.58 -9.94 -17.69
C ILE A 248 1.80 -9.13 -18.18
N GLU A 249 1.59 -7.96 -18.77
CA GLU A 249 2.68 -7.06 -19.17
C GLU A 249 3.54 -6.66 -17.94
N GLU A 250 2.92 -6.22 -16.85
CA GLU A 250 3.64 -5.87 -15.63
C GLU A 250 4.26 -7.10 -14.95
N MET A 251 3.58 -8.24 -14.92
CA MET A 251 4.13 -9.50 -14.40
C MET A 251 5.39 -9.92 -15.17
N LYS A 252 5.39 -9.84 -16.51
CA LYS A 252 6.57 -10.13 -17.33
C LYS A 252 7.74 -9.22 -16.98
N LEU A 253 7.50 -7.93 -16.77
CA LEU A 253 8.51 -6.99 -16.34
C LEU A 253 9.12 -7.43 -14.99
N LEU A 254 8.29 -7.76 -14.01
CA LEU A 254 8.73 -8.17 -12.67
C LEU A 254 9.54 -9.47 -12.72
N TYR A 255 9.05 -10.50 -13.40
CA TYR A 255 9.75 -11.79 -13.48
C TYR A 255 11.06 -11.72 -14.28
N ASN A 256 11.07 -10.99 -15.40
CA ASN A 256 12.21 -11.04 -16.33
C ASN A 256 13.28 -10.00 -16.00
N THR A 257 12.90 -8.81 -15.49
CA THR A 257 13.84 -7.72 -15.21
C THR A 257 14.36 -7.74 -13.78
N TYR A 258 13.48 -8.07 -12.82
CA TYR A 258 13.83 -8.00 -11.40
C TYR A 258 14.03 -9.37 -10.74
N ASN A 259 13.92 -10.47 -11.51
CA ASN A 259 14.09 -11.85 -11.02
C ASN A 259 13.19 -12.20 -9.83
N VAL A 260 11.97 -11.73 -9.83
CA VAL A 260 10.95 -12.05 -8.84
C VAL A 260 10.51 -13.50 -9.05
N GLU A 261 10.29 -14.26 -7.97
CA GLU A 261 9.75 -15.63 -8.01
C GLU A 261 8.26 -15.68 -7.72
N MET A 262 7.76 -14.73 -6.92
CA MET A 262 6.35 -14.61 -6.56
C MET A 262 5.90 -13.16 -6.69
N ILE A 263 4.69 -12.95 -7.20
CA ILE A 263 4.03 -11.65 -7.22
C ILE A 263 2.82 -11.71 -6.28
N TYR A 264 2.66 -10.68 -5.43
CA TYR A 264 1.50 -10.55 -4.58
C TYR A 264 0.61 -9.38 -5.06
N PHE A 265 -0.68 -9.67 -5.26
CA PHE A 265 -1.66 -8.66 -5.65
C PHE A 265 -2.21 -7.95 -4.41
N GLU A 266 -1.87 -6.66 -4.25
CA GLU A 266 -2.33 -5.78 -3.17
C GLU A 266 -3.69 -5.12 -3.47
N ASP A 267 -4.49 -5.76 -4.29
CA ASP A 267 -5.85 -5.31 -4.56
C ASP A 267 -6.66 -5.31 -3.26
N GLU A 268 -7.53 -4.30 -3.03
CA GLU A 268 -8.45 -4.34 -1.89
C GLU A 268 -9.36 -5.58 -1.94
N LEU A 269 -9.59 -6.12 -3.15
CA LEU A 269 -10.37 -7.34 -3.33
C LEU A 269 -10.17 -7.93 -4.72
N PHE A 270 -9.21 -8.83 -4.86
CA PHE A 270 -8.89 -9.49 -6.12
C PHE A 270 -10.05 -10.36 -6.64
N THR A 271 -10.75 -11.06 -5.74
CA THR A 271 -11.72 -12.11 -6.05
C THR A 271 -13.15 -11.63 -6.34
N ILE A 272 -13.40 -10.31 -6.38
CA ILE A 272 -14.77 -9.76 -6.48
C ILE A 272 -15.49 -10.12 -7.79
N ASN A 273 -14.77 -10.36 -8.87
CA ASN A 273 -15.36 -10.70 -10.17
C ASN A 273 -14.82 -12.03 -10.67
N LYS A 274 -15.64 -13.10 -10.51
CA LYS A 274 -15.26 -14.46 -10.89
C LYS A 274 -14.82 -14.57 -12.35
N LYS A 275 -15.58 -13.98 -13.28
CA LYS A 275 -15.23 -14.03 -14.72
C LYS A 275 -13.84 -13.45 -14.98
N ARG A 276 -13.55 -12.26 -14.41
CA ARG A 276 -12.22 -11.63 -14.54
C ARG A 276 -11.11 -12.52 -13.99
N VAL A 277 -11.33 -13.15 -12.83
CA VAL A 277 -10.32 -14.04 -12.23
C VAL A 277 -10.07 -15.26 -13.12
N LEU A 278 -11.11 -15.86 -13.68
CA LEU A 278 -10.96 -16.98 -14.61
C LEU A 278 -10.26 -16.57 -15.90
N ASP A 279 -10.65 -15.44 -16.51
CA ASP A 279 -10.01 -14.87 -17.70
C ASP A 279 -8.51 -14.56 -17.44
N PHE A 280 -8.16 -14.06 -16.25
CA PHE A 280 -6.78 -13.85 -15.83
C PHE A 280 -6.03 -15.20 -15.69
N CYS A 281 -6.64 -16.19 -15.05
CA CYS A 281 -6.04 -17.52 -14.90
C CYS A 281 -5.74 -18.17 -16.25
N ASP A 282 -6.66 -18.10 -17.21
CA ASP A 282 -6.44 -18.61 -18.56
C ASP A 282 -5.29 -17.89 -19.26
N THR A 283 -5.18 -16.57 -19.04
CA THR A 283 -4.13 -15.76 -19.65
C THR A 283 -2.76 -16.07 -19.05
N ILE A 284 -2.64 -16.18 -17.73
CA ILE A 284 -1.35 -16.45 -17.05
C ILE A 284 -0.86 -17.87 -17.35
N GLU A 285 -1.75 -18.88 -17.43
CA GLU A 285 -1.38 -20.24 -17.82
C GLU A 285 -0.74 -20.29 -19.20
N LYS A 286 -1.24 -19.48 -20.12
CA LYS A 286 -0.73 -19.39 -21.49
C LYS A 286 0.57 -18.57 -21.59
N GLU A 287 0.62 -17.41 -20.95
CA GLU A 287 1.66 -16.40 -21.17
C GLU A 287 2.84 -16.51 -20.17
N LEU A 288 2.59 -17.07 -18.99
CA LEU A 288 3.52 -17.16 -17.85
C LEU A 288 3.37 -18.50 -17.10
N PRO A 289 3.44 -19.65 -17.79
CA PRO A 289 3.21 -20.95 -17.16
C PRO A 289 4.16 -21.21 -15.98
N GLY A 290 3.61 -21.70 -14.89
CA GLY A 290 4.36 -22.07 -13.68
C GLY A 290 4.84 -20.90 -12.81
N LYS A 291 4.47 -19.65 -13.14
CA LYS A 291 4.78 -18.49 -12.30
C LYS A 291 3.86 -18.44 -11.08
N LYS A 292 4.44 -18.12 -9.92
CA LYS A 292 3.74 -18.11 -8.62
C LYS A 292 3.19 -16.73 -8.31
N TRP A 293 1.98 -16.70 -7.76
CA TRP A 293 1.35 -15.45 -7.32
C TRP A 293 0.44 -15.69 -6.12
N GLY A 294 0.11 -14.61 -5.41
CA GLY A 294 -0.83 -14.59 -4.30
C GLY A 294 -1.74 -13.35 -4.37
N ALA A 295 -2.83 -13.35 -3.62
CA ALA A 295 -3.79 -12.24 -3.63
C ALA A 295 -4.60 -12.15 -2.34
N ASN A 296 -5.27 -11.00 -2.16
CA ASN A 296 -6.28 -10.78 -1.13
C ASN A 296 -7.69 -11.08 -1.66
N GLY A 297 -8.52 -11.68 -0.83
CA GLY A 297 -9.90 -12.05 -1.15
C GLY A 297 -10.88 -11.85 0.01
N ARG A 298 -12.14 -12.13 -0.26
CA ARG A 298 -13.18 -12.29 0.76
C ARG A 298 -13.83 -13.67 0.64
N VAL A 299 -14.18 -14.25 1.76
CA VAL A 299 -14.66 -15.65 1.81
C VAL A 299 -15.94 -15.87 1.00
N GLU A 300 -16.81 -14.86 0.89
CA GLU A 300 -18.05 -14.92 0.12
C GLU A 300 -17.85 -14.67 -1.39
N THR A 301 -16.66 -14.26 -1.82
CA THR A 301 -16.38 -13.99 -3.24
C THR A 301 -15.63 -15.12 -3.93
N VAL A 302 -15.41 -16.25 -3.25
CA VAL A 302 -14.74 -17.42 -3.81
C VAL A 302 -15.64 -18.64 -3.82
N ASP A 303 -15.39 -19.55 -4.74
CA ASP A 303 -15.94 -20.90 -4.76
C ASP A 303 -14.86 -21.91 -5.15
N PHE A 304 -15.19 -23.20 -5.05
CA PHE A 304 -14.24 -24.28 -5.30
C PHE A 304 -13.69 -24.27 -6.74
N GLU A 305 -14.54 -23.96 -7.74
CA GLU A 305 -14.13 -23.87 -9.14
C GLU A 305 -13.10 -22.76 -9.36
N MET A 306 -13.39 -21.54 -8.84
CA MET A 306 -12.47 -20.40 -8.94
C MET A 306 -11.13 -20.72 -8.28
N LEU A 307 -11.15 -21.23 -7.03
CA LEU A 307 -9.92 -21.57 -6.31
C LEU A 307 -9.12 -22.67 -7.01
N SER A 308 -9.81 -23.72 -7.56
CA SER A 308 -9.15 -24.76 -8.35
C SER A 308 -8.45 -24.19 -9.57
N LYS A 309 -9.11 -23.28 -10.30
CA LYS A 309 -8.55 -22.61 -11.46
C LYS A 309 -7.38 -21.68 -11.09
N MET A 310 -7.50 -20.93 -9.99
CA MET A 310 -6.41 -20.11 -9.46
C MET A 310 -5.18 -20.96 -9.12
N LYS A 311 -5.38 -22.12 -8.46
CA LYS A 311 -4.29 -23.07 -8.15
C LYS A 311 -3.57 -23.56 -9.39
N GLN A 312 -4.33 -23.99 -10.41
CA GLN A 312 -3.77 -24.43 -11.70
C GLN A 312 -2.94 -23.33 -12.35
N ALA A 313 -3.43 -22.09 -12.29
CA ALA A 313 -2.77 -20.91 -12.82
C ALA A 313 -1.60 -20.38 -11.96
N GLY A 314 -1.16 -21.12 -10.93
CA GLY A 314 0.01 -20.79 -10.12
C GLY A 314 -0.26 -19.94 -8.87
N CYS A 315 -1.53 -19.80 -8.45
CA CYS A 315 -1.84 -19.21 -7.16
C CYS A 315 -1.34 -20.10 -6.03
N VAL A 316 -0.46 -19.57 -5.19
CA VAL A 316 0.11 -20.30 -4.05
C VAL A 316 -0.42 -19.82 -2.71
N GLU A 317 -0.97 -18.61 -2.67
CA GLU A 317 -1.45 -17.97 -1.44
C GLU A 317 -2.68 -17.12 -1.67
N ILE A 318 -3.64 -17.19 -0.76
CA ILE A 318 -4.79 -16.29 -0.71
C ILE A 318 -5.07 -15.89 0.75
N ASN A 319 -5.13 -14.59 1.02
CA ASN A 319 -5.43 -14.07 2.34
C ASN A 319 -6.84 -13.47 2.38
N PHE A 320 -7.58 -13.84 3.42
CA PHE A 320 -8.96 -13.38 3.63
C PHE A 320 -9.07 -12.47 4.84
N GLY A 321 -9.77 -11.35 4.69
CA GLY A 321 -10.23 -10.58 5.83
C GLY A 321 -11.33 -11.36 6.56
N VAL A 322 -10.96 -12.11 7.58
CA VAL A 322 -11.85 -12.90 8.43
C VAL A 322 -12.35 -12.06 9.60
N GLU A 323 -11.47 -11.30 10.21
CA GLU A 323 -11.59 -10.37 11.33
C GLU A 323 -11.88 -11.03 12.68
N SER A 324 -12.83 -11.96 12.79
CA SER A 324 -13.16 -12.64 14.05
C SER A 324 -13.90 -13.97 13.81
N GLY A 325 -13.83 -14.87 14.77
CA GLY A 325 -14.67 -16.09 14.85
C GLY A 325 -16.01 -15.83 15.54
N SER A 326 -16.24 -14.67 16.11
CA SER A 326 -17.50 -14.29 16.73
C SER A 326 -18.42 -13.56 15.76
N GLN A 327 -19.63 -14.10 15.54
CA GLN A 327 -20.63 -13.44 14.68
C GLN A 327 -21.01 -12.04 15.21
N LYS A 328 -21.11 -11.89 16.54
CA LYS A 328 -21.35 -10.60 17.21
C LYS A 328 -20.29 -9.54 16.81
N ILE A 329 -19.01 -9.92 16.79
CA ILE A 329 -17.91 -9.03 16.42
C ILE A 329 -17.95 -8.74 14.90
N LEU A 330 -18.19 -9.73 14.06
CA LEU A 330 -18.36 -9.55 12.60
C LEU A 330 -19.49 -8.57 12.28
N ASP A 331 -20.61 -8.68 12.98
CA ASP A 331 -21.76 -7.78 12.81
C ASP A 331 -21.44 -6.35 13.30
N PHE A 332 -20.72 -6.23 14.43
CA PHE A 332 -20.26 -4.94 14.93
C PHE A 332 -19.28 -4.27 13.94
N LEU A 333 -18.37 -5.02 13.35
CA LEU A 333 -17.43 -4.52 12.33
C LEU A 333 -18.10 -4.26 10.98
N GLY A 334 -19.35 -4.69 10.80
CA GLY A 334 -20.09 -4.55 9.54
C GLY A 334 -19.49 -5.35 8.40
N LYS A 335 -18.90 -6.50 8.72
CA LYS A 335 -18.21 -7.33 7.74
C LYS A 335 -19.17 -7.96 6.74
N GLY A 336 -20.41 -8.31 7.18
CA GLY A 336 -21.46 -8.84 6.32
C GLY A 336 -21.21 -10.29 5.87
N ILE A 337 -20.44 -11.07 6.63
CA ILE A 337 -20.20 -12.50 6.40
C ILE A 337 -20.64 -13.33 7.60
N MET A 338 -20.91 -14.59 7.36
CA MET A 338 -21.21 -15.57 8.41
C MET A 338 -19.98 -16.43 8.70
N VAL A 339 -19.82 -16.87 9.96
CA VAL A 339 -18.71 -17.75 10.38
C VAL A 339 -18.66 -19.03 9.53
N GLU A 340 -19.81 -19.58 9.17
CA GLU A 340 -19.89 -20.79 8.33
C GLU A 340 -19.37 -20.57 6.90
N GLN A 341 -19.45 -19.35 6.36
CA GLN A 341 -18.86 -19.02 5.07
C GLN A 341 -17.33 -19.04 5.15
N ILE A 342 -16.76 -18.62 6.28
CA ILE A 342 -15.32 -18.66 6.53
C ILE A 342 -14.84 -20.11 6.53
N LYS A 343 -15.48 -20.98 7.34
CA LYS A 343 -15.16 -22.41 7.41
C LYS A 343 -15.23 -23.08 6.03
N LYS A 344 -16.27 -22.76 5.28
CA LYS A 344 -16.48 -23.30 3.93
C LYS A 344 -15.38 -22.86 2.96
N ALA A 345 -15.01 -21.59 2.97
CA ALA A 345 -13.96 -21.07 2.10
C ALA A 345 -12.59 -21.71 2.42
N PHE A 346 -12.23 -21.83 3.71
CA PHE A 346 -10.98 -22.47 4.11
C PHE A 346 -10.96 -23.98 3.82
N LYS A 347 -12.08 -24.67 3.94
CA LYS A 347 -12.19 -26.06 3.49
C LYS A 347 -11.80 -26.18 2.01
N TRP A 348 -12.35 -25.32 1.14
CA TRP A 348 -12.02 -25.33 -0.29
C TRP A 348 -10.55 -24.97 -0.55
N VAL A 349 -10.02 -23.95 0.14
CA VAL A 349 -8.61 -23.51 0.01
C VAL A 349 -7.66 -24.66 0.36
N ASN A 350 -7.93 -25.38 1.46
CA ASN A 350 -7.14 -26.52 1.90
C ASN A 350 -7.25 -27.71 0.93
N GLU A 351 -8.46 -28.00 0.41
CA GLU A 351 -8.71 -29.07 -0.57
C GLU A 351 -7.94 -28.82 -1.88
N VAL A 352 -7.90 -27.59 -2.38
CA VAL A 352 -7.17 -27.26 -3.62
C VAL A 352 -5.66 -27.08 -3.38
N GLY A 353 -5.23 -26.98 -2.13
CA GLY A 353 -3.82 -26.85 -1.75
C GLY A 353 -3.22 -25.46 -2.01
N ILE A 354 -4.01 -24.40 -1.84
CA ILE A 354 -3.54 -23.01 -1.73
C ILE A 354 -3.25 -22.72 -0.26
N ASN A 355 -2.21 -21.93 0.04
CA ASN A 355 -1.98 -21.45 1.40
C ASN A 355 -3.03 -20.39 1.76
N GLY A 356 -3.94 -20.71 2.66
CA GLY A 356 -4.95 -19.79 3.15
C GLY A 356 -4.45 -18.97 4.33
N GLY A 357 -4.55 -17.64 4.25
CA GLY A 357 -4.25 -16.74 5.35
C GLY A 357 -5.50 -16.06 5.91
N MET A 358 -5.46 -15.74 7.21
CA MET A 358 -6.50 -14.97 7.91
C MET A 358 -5.95 -13.63 8.38
N TYR A 359 -6.62 -12.55 8.00
CA TYR A 359 -6.51 -11.27 8.70
C TYR A 359 -7.53 -11.27 9.84
N LEU A 360 -7.07 -10.97 11.05
CA LEU A 360 -7.87 -10.97 12.26
C LEU A 360 -7.72 -9.63 12.99
N ILE A 361 -8.79 -9.14 13.58
CA ILE A 361 -8.84 -7.90 14.36
C ILE A 361 -9.09 -8.23 15.82
N ILE A 362 -8.22 -7.73 16.69
CA ILE A 362 -8.28 -7.88 18.15
C ILE A 362 -8.52 -6.51 18.79
N GLY A 363 -9.13 -6.50 19.95
CA GLY A 363 -9.36 -5.27 20.72
C GLY A 363 -10.55 -4.47 20.19
N VAL A 364 -11.57 -5.16 19.78
CA VAL A 364 -12.86 -4.55 19.45
C VAL A 364 -13.58 -4.17 20.76
N PRO A 365 -14.07 -2.92 20.92
CA PRO A 365 -14.83 -2.53 22.10
C PRO A 365 -16.00 -3.48 22.38
N GLY A 366 -16.08 -4.00 23.62
CA GLY A 366 -17.07 -5.00 24.01
C GLY A 366 -16.79 -6.43 23.58
N GLU A 367 -15.59 -6.72 23.08
CA GLU A 367 -15.10 -8.06 22.82
C GLU A 367 -14.86 -8.79 24.17
N THR A 368 -15.39 -9.98 24.33
CA THR A 368 -15.30 -10.81 25.55
C THR A 368 -14.34 -11.97 25.35
N GLN A 369 -13.99 -12.70 26.45
CA GLN A 369 -13.21 -13.93 26.36
C GLN A 369 -13.90 -14.97 25.46
N MET A 370 -15.23 -15.07 25.53
CA MET A 370 -16.00 -15.98 24.67
C MET A 370 -15.79 -15.67 23.18
N ASP A 371 -15.74 -14.38 22.79
CA ASP A 371 -15.50 -13.98 21.41
C ASP A 371 -14.10 -14.41 20.92
N ILE A 372 -13.09 -14.34 21.82
CA ILE A 372 -11.74 -14.83 21.54
C ILE A 372 -11.69 -16.35 21.44
N ASP A 373 -12.41 -17.07 22.31
CA ASP A 373 -12.47 -18.53 22.26
C ASP A 373 -13.16 -19.02 20.99
N MET A 374 -14.20 -18.32 20.53
CA MET A 374 -14.81 -18.56 19.22
C MET A 374 -13.82 -18.33 18.06
N THR A 375 -12.96 -17.32 18.17
CA THR A 375 -11.93 -17.05 17.15
C THR A 375 -10.86 -18.14 17.14
N LYS A 376 -10.42 -18.62 18.32
CA LYS A 376 -9.49 -19.75 18.40
C LYS A 376 -10.11 -21.04 17.83
N GLU A 377 -11.40 -21.29 18.09
CA GLU A 377 -12.08 -22.46 17.53
C GLU A 377 -12.19 -22.37 16.01
N LEU A 378 -12.54 -21.19 15.46
CA LEU A 378 -12.54 -20.96 14.03
C LEU A 378 -11.16 -21.21 13.40
N ILE A 379 -10.07 -20.74 14.02
CA ILE A 379 -8.70 -21.00 13.58
C ILE A 379 -8.42 -22.51 13.55
N ARG A 380 -8.80 -23.24 14.62
CA ARG A 380 -8.62 -24.70 14.70
C ARG A 380 -9.34 -25.44 13.57
N GLU A 381 -10.62 -25.11 13.34
CA GLU A 381 -11.45 -25.77 12.33
C GLU A 381 -11.08 -25.43 10.89
N SER A 382 -10.58 -24.22 10.68
CA SER A 382 -10.24 -23.70 9.34
C SER A 382 -8.83 -24.04 8.88
N GLU A 383 -7.93 -24.42 9.80
CA GLU A 383 -6.53 -24.77 9.54
C GLU A 383 -5.79 -23.78 8.61
N PRO A 384 -5.79 -22.46 8.90
CA PRO A 384 -5.05 -21.51 8.08
C PRO A 384 -3.55 -21.81 8.12
N LYS A 385 -2.82 -21.43 7.05
CA LYS A 385 -1.36 -21.53 7.01
C LYS A 385 -0.68 -20.26 7.53
N ILE A 386 -1.41 -19.14 7.51
CA ILE A 386 -0.92 -17.82 7.92
C ILE A 386 -2.02 -17.16 8.74
N ILE A 387 -1.65 -16.48 9.83
CA ILE A 387 -2.51 -15.51 10.52
C ILE A 387 -1.82 -14.17 10.61
N ASN A 388 -2.58 -13.10 10.39
CA ASN A 388 -2.16 -11.72 10.57
C ASN A 388 -3.09 -11.07 11.58
N LEU A 389 -2.53 -10.63 12.72
CA LEU A 389 -3.30 -10.07 13.84
C LEU A 389 -3.08 -8.56 13.90
N PHE A 390 -4.17 -7.81 13.96
CA PHE A 390 -4.16 -6.35 14.06
C PHE A 390 -5.05 -5.86 15.19
N TYR A 391 -4.69 -4.74 15.80
CA TYR A 391 -5.61 -4.03 16.68
C TYR A 391 -6.64 -3.26 15.87
N LEU A 392 -7.87 -3.22 16.37
CA LEU A 392 -8.85 -2.30 15.81
C LEU A 392 -8.38 -0.86 16.04
N THR A 393 -8.06 -0.17 14.96
CA THR A 393 -7.74 1.25 14.98
C THR A 393 -8.86 2.04 14.29
N PRO A 394 -9.62 2.84 15.05
CA PRO A 394 -10.70 3.65 14.50
C PRO A 394 -10.12 4.91 13.84
N PHE A 395 -9.72 4.82 12.59
CA PHE A 395 -9.20 5.98 11.85
C PHE A 395 -10.30 7.02 11.59
N PRO A 396 -9.99 8.32 11.74
CA PRO A 396 -10.90 9.41 11.36
C PRO A 396 -11.46 9.22 9.95
N GLY A 397 -12.75 9.53 9.75
CA GLY A 397 -13.47 9.32 8.49
C GLY A 397 -14.11 7.94 8.33
N THR A 398 -13.74 6.96 9.14
CA THR A 398 -14.39 5.65 9.14
C THR A 398 -15.68 5.63 9.99
N LYS A 399 -16.60 4.73 9.64
CA LYS A 399 -17.81 4.57 10.44
C LYS A 399 -17.53 4.08 11.86
N ILE A 400 -16.48 3.26 12.05
CA ILE A 400 -16.09 2.77 13.37
C ILE A 400 -15.59 3.92 14.25
N PHE A 401 -14.86 4.89 13.68
CA PHE A 401 -14.44 6.09 14.41
C PHE A 401 -15.65 6.84 14.98
N GLU A 402 -16.66 7.10 14.16
CA GLU A 402 -17.88 7.81 14.60
C GLU A 402 -18.63 7.05 15.70
N LEU A 403 -18.64 5.73 15.64
CA LEU A 403 -19.29 4.89 16.64
C LEU A 403 -18.55 4.81 17.96
N THR A 404 -17.21 4.92 17.92
CA THR A 404 -16.35 4.59 19.08
C THR A 404 -15.45 5.73 19.52
N LYS A 405 -15.47 6.91 18.89
CA LYS A 405 -14.62 8.06 19.25
C LYS A 405 -14.69 8.48 20.72
N HIS A 406 -15.84 8.28 21.38
CA HIS A 406 -16.00 8.56 22.81
C HIS A 406 -15.29 7.57 23.73
N LEU A 407 -14.82 6.44 23.19
CA LEU A 407 -14.05 5.40 23.89
C LEU A 407 -12.54 5.57 23.69
N ILE A 408 -12.12 6.46 22.79
CA ILE A 408 -10.70 6.70 22.51
C ILE A 408 -10.07 7.45 23.69
N ARG A 409 -8.82 7.16 23.97
CA ARG A 409 -8.03 7.89 24.97
C ARG A 409 -7.87 9.35 24.56
N ASN A 410 -7.89 10.26 25.55
CA ASN A 410 -7.75 11.70 25.29
C ASN A 410 -6.37 12.13 24.79
N ASP A 411 -5.35 11.30 24.98
CA ASP A 411 -3.96 11.54 24.60
C ASP A 411 -3.62 11.06 23.18
N VAL A 412 -4.60 10.48 22.45
CA VAL A 412 -4.39 10.04 21.06
C VAL A 412 -4.35 11.23 20.11
N ASP A 413 -3.22 11.44 19.49
CA ASP A 413 -3.04 12.40 18.38
C ASP A 413 -2.84 11.65 17.06
N PHE A 414 -3.85 11.66 16.20
CA PHE A 414 -3.76 10.99 14.89
C PHE A 414 -2.75 11.63 13.92
N TYR A 415 -2.25 12.82 14.21
CA TYR A 415 -1.14 13.40 13.45
C TYR A 415 0.23 12.86 13.88
N ASN A 416 0.31 12.28 15.07
CA ASN A 416 1.49 11.65 15.67
C ASN A 416 1.16 10.20 16.06
N TYR A 417 0.33 9.56 15.26
CA TYR A 417 -0.08 8.19 15.51
C TYR A 417 1.11 7.25 15.37
N ASN A 418 1.38 6.53 16.46
CA ASN A 418 2.34 5.45 16.47
C ASN A 418 1.58 4.16 16.76
N ASP A 419 1.70 3.22 15.87
CA ASP A 419 1.11 1.89 16.02
C ASP A 419 2.03 0.90 16.75
N GLU A 420 2.90 1.39 17.62
CA GLU A 420 3.64 0.55 18.55
C GLU A 420 2.69 -0.20 19.49
N PHE A 421 1.85 -1.05 18.88
CA PHE A 421 1.10 -2.15 19.51
C PHE A 421 0.32 -1.81 20.79
N GLU A 422 -0.21 -0.59 20.87
CA GLU A 422 -1.18 -0.23 21.90
C GLU A 422 -2.53 0.13 21.27
N SER A 423 -3.60 -0.40 21.83
CA SER A 423 -4.94 0.03 21.48
C SER A 423 -5.12 1.52 21.76
N VAL A 424 -5.71 2.25 20.82
CA VAL A 424 -6.06 3.67 21.01
C VAL A 424 -7.24 3.87 21.94
N TYR A 425 -7.95 2.82 22.29
CA TYR A 425 -9.06 2.89 23.22
C TYR A 425 -8.60 2.93 24.68
N ARG A 426 -9.44 3.48 25.57
CA ARG A 426 -9.22 3.44 27.01
C ARG A 426 -9.23 2.01 27.53
N LYS A 427 -8.43 1.73 28.57
CA LYS A 427 -8.31 0.39 29.17
C LYS A 427 -9.60 -0.12 29.77
N ASP A 428 -10.43 0.78 30.33
CA ASP A 428 -11.71 0.45 30.93
C ASP A 428 -12.79 -0.05 29.95
N VAL A 429 -12.51 0.03 28.65
CA VAL A 429 -13.37 -0.47 27.57
C VAL A 429 -13.25 -2.00 27.41
N PHE A 430 -12.19 -2.59 27.94
CA PHE A 430 -11.85 -3.99 27.74
C PHE A 430 -11.95 -4.79 29.02
N GLU A 431 -12.47 -6.00 28.94
CA GLU A 431 -12.40 -7.00 29.99
C GLU A 431 -10.97 -7.53 30.18
N VAL A 432 -10.24 -7.71 29.08
CA VAL A 432 -8.84 -8.12 29.03
C VAL A 432 -8.10 -7.22 28.05
N GLU A 433 -6.91 -6.77 28.43
CA GLU A 433 -6.05 -5.91 27.61
C GLU A 433 -5.85 -6.51 26.20
N PRO A 434 -6.02 -5.74 25.11
CA PRO A 434 -5.87 -6.23 23.75
C PRO A 434 -4.51 -6.89 23.48
N LYS A 435 -3.43 -6.42 24.07
CA LYS A 435 -2.09 -7.01 23.96
C LYS A 435 -2.03 -8.43 24.53
N GLN A 436 -2.72 -8.69 25.65
CA GLN A 436 -2.79 -10.02 26.21
C GLN A 436 -3.60 -10.97 25.33
N ARG A 437 -4.69 -10.48 24.72
CA ARG A 437 -5.51 -11.26 23.76
C ARG A 437 -4.75 -11.57 22.49
N LEU A 438 -4.00 -10.61 21.97
CA LEU A 438 -3.16 -10.83 20.78
C LEU A 438 -2.15 -11.96 21.07
N LYS A 439 -1.47 -11.90 22.22
CA LYS A 439 -0.55 -12.96 22.65
C LYS A 439 -1.26 -14.30 22.80
N GLU A 440 -2.43 -14.35 23.41
CA GLU A 440 -3.22 -15.57 23.61
C GLU A 440 -3.57 -16.25 22.28
N VAL A 441 -4.05 -15.48 21.28
CA VAL A 441 -4.40 -16.03 19.96
C VAL A 441 -3.15 -16.50 19.23
N THR A 442 -2.05 -15.75 19.34
CA THR A 442 -0.77 -16.13 18.74
C THR A 442 -0.23 -17.41 19.31
N ASP A 443 -0.11 -17.50 20.64
CA ASP A 443 0.39 -18.71 21.32
C ASP A 443 -0.47 -19.92 20.97
N PHE A 444 -1.80 -19.76 20.99
CA PHE A 444 -2.74 -20.80 20.58
C PHE A 444 -2.50 -21.30 19.16
N PHE A 445 -2.29 -20.38 18.20
CA PHE A 445 -2.02 -20.76 16.80
C PHE A 445 -0.70 -21.52 16.69
N LEU A 446 0.36 -21.06 17.32
CA LEU A 446 1.68 -21.68 17.31
C LEU A 446 1.67 -23.06 17.92
N GLU A 447 0.98 -23.26 19.06
CA GLU A 447 0.86 -24.53 19.72
C GLU A 447 0.02 -25.52 18.89
N THR A 448 -1.11 -25.05 18.32
CA THR A 448 -2.03 -25.88 17.55
C THR A 448 -1.40 -26.39 16.25
N PHE A 449 -0.61 -25.56 15.60
CA PHE A 449 -0.03 -25.87 14.27
C PHE A 449 1.48 -26.04 14.30
N LYS A 450 2.06 -26.42 15.46
CA LYS A 450 3.50 -26.61 15.64
C LYS A 450 4.12 -27.45 14.51
N GLY A 451 5.14 -26.92 13.85
CA GLY A 451 5.81 -27.56 12.71
C GLY A 451 5.04 -27.45 11.37
N ARG A 452 3.88 -26.79 11.34
CA ARG A 452 3.10 -26.51 10.12
C ARG A 452 2.97 -25.03 9.82
N VAL A 453 3.52 -24.19 10.71
CA VAL A 453 3.43 -22.73 10.65
C VAL A 453 4.35 -22.21 9.55
N ASP A 454 3.82 -21.34 8.71
CA ASP A 454 4.61 -20.61 7.74
C ASP A 454 5.50 -19.57 8.50
N PRO A 455 6.82 -19.56 8.27
CA PRO A 455 7.73 -18.60 8.91
C PRO A 455 7.40 -17.13 8.58
N ARG A 456 6.49 -16.87 7.64
CA ARG A 456 5.97 -15.56 7.26
C ARG A 456 4.92 -15.03 8.22
N LEU A 457 4.62 -15.72 9.31
CA LEU A 457 3.68 -15.23 10.31
C LEU A 457 4.04 -13.80 10.71
N SER A 458 3.22 -12.85 10.31
CA SER A 458 3.23 -11.53 10.90
C SER A 458 2.31 -11.54 12.10
N ILE A 459 2.91 -11.57 13.27
CA ILE A 459 2.23 -11.09 14.46
C ILE A 459 2.20 -9.58 14.32
N GLY A 460 1.12 -8.93 14.79
CA GLY A 460 0.96 -7.47 14.69
C GLY A 460 2.13 -6.60 15.18
N ASP A 461 3.25 -7.19 15.60
CA ASP A 461 4.49 -6.49 15.96
C ASP A 461 5.57 -6.53 14.87
N GLY A 462 5.25 -7.05 13.68
CA GLY A 462 6.20 -7.16 12.58
C GLY A 462 7.43 -8.04 12.88
N THR A 463 7.44 -8.78 14.00
CA THR A 463 8.46 -9.78 14.26
C THR A 463 8.06 -11.08 13.56
N ALA A 464 8.88 -11.54 12.60
CA ALA A 464 8.85 -12.93 12.21
C ALA A 464 9.19 -13.76 13.45
N LEU A 465 8.41 -14.81 13.69
CA LEU A 465 8.81 -15.79 14.68
C LEU A 465 10.15 -16.37 14.26
N LYS A 466 11.21 -15.89 14.89
CA LYS A 466 12.47 -16.62 14.89
C LYS A 466 12.31 -17.71 15.93
N ASP A 467 12.66 -18.95 15.51
CA ASP A 467 12.76 -20.13 16.35
C ASP A 467 13.42 -19.87 17.72
#